data_a3dbf463175f61c7218d5cff260380a5
#
_entry.id   a3dbf463175f61c7218d5cff260380a5
#
_cell.length_a   1.000
_cell.length_b   1.000
_cell.length_c   1.000
_cell.angle_alpha   90.00
_cell.angle_beta   90.00
_cell.angle_gamma   90.00
#
_symmetry.space_group_name_H-M   'P 1'
#
loop_
_entity.id
_entity.type
_entity.pdbx_description
1 polymer ?
#
loop_
_entity_poly.entity_id
_entity_poly.type
_entity_poly.pdbx_seq_one_letter_code
_entity_poly.pdbx_strand_id
1 'polypeptide(L)'
;MSDTVRTRYAPSPTGFMHVGNLRTAIYEYLVSKSQGGKFILRIEDTDQERKVEGAVDLIYRTLERAGLKHDEGPDVGGDFGPYVQSERLGMYLPYAEQLVKEGKAYYCFCSKERLQSLKDNDKFGTGYDRHCRDLPKEEVERLLASGAEYVIRQKMPLEGSTTFEDAVFGTITVEN
;
A
#
# COMPACT_ATOMS: atom_id res chain seq x y z
N MET A 1 -13.93 16.37 -16.55
CA MET A 1 -14.09 15.03 -15.96
C MET A 1 -15.01 15.21 -14.77
N SER A 2 -16.07 14.43 -14.63
CA SER A 2 -16.95 14.59 -13.46
C SER A 2 -16.18 14.08 -12.24
N ASP A 3 -16.02 14.95 -11.25
CA ASP A 3 -15.35 14.62 -9.97
C ASP A 3 -16.26 13.71 -9.11
N THR A 4 -16.56 12.53 -9.62
CA THR A 4 -17.35 11.54 -8.89
C THR A 4 -16.53 11.08 -7.67
N VAL A 5 -17.03 11.34 -6.47
CA VAL A 5 -16.40 10.85 -5.24
C VAL A 5 -16.30 9.34 -5.25
N ARG A 6 -15.13 8.82 -4.96
CA ARG A 6 -14.84 7.40 -4.94
C ARG A 6 -14.14 7.05 -3.64
N THR A 7 -14.82 6.33 -2.77
CA THR A 7 -14.24 5.84 -1.51
C THR A 7 -13.94 4.35 -1.62
N ARG A 8 -13.00 3.88 -0.83
CA ARG A 8 -12.55 2.49 -0.90
C ARG A 8 -12.41 1.88 0.49
N TYR A 9 -13.21 0.87 0.76
CA TYR A 9 -12.95 -0.04 1.85
C TYR A 9 -11.95 -1.11 1.39
N ALA A 10 -10.86 -1.26 2.15
CA ALA A 10 -9.69 -2.06 1.78
C ALA A 10 -9.31 -3.09 2.87
N PRO A 11 -10.14 -4.11 3.11
CA PRO A 11 -9.88 -5.08 4.16
C PRO A 11 -8.78 -6.07 3.76
N SER A 12 -7.91 -6.41 4.73
CA SER A 12 -6.96 -7.52 4.60
C SER A 12 -7.59 -8.82 5.11
N PRO A 13 -7.50 -9.94 4.36
CA PRO A 13 -8.08 -11.22 4.76
C PRO A 13 -7.15 -12.00 5.73
N THR A 14 -6.48 -11.30 6.65
CA THR A 14 -5.54 -11.85 7.64
C THR A 14 -6.20 -12.22 8.98
N GLY A 15 -7.53 -12.14 9.05
CA GLY A 15 -8.33 -12.45 10.20
C GLY A 15 -9.81 -12.19 9.94
N PHE A 16 -10.63 -12.49 10.94
CA PHE A 16 -12.07 -12.23 10.84
C PHE A 16 -12.38 -10.75 11.07
N MET A 17 -13.37 -10.26 10.32
CA MET A 17 -13.84 -8.89 10.41
C MET A 17 -14.42 -8.60 11.80
N HIS A 18 -13.97 -7.54 12.44
CA HIS A 18 -14.51 -7.07 13.72
C HIS A 18 -15.21 -5.72 13.57
N VAL A 19 -15.89 -5.26 14.61
CA VAL A 19 -16.70 -4.03 14.58
C VAL A 19 -15.91 -2.78 14.14
N GLY A 20 -14.61 -2.69 14.46
CA GLY A 20 -13.76 -1.59 14.03
C GLY A 20 -13.58 -1.55 12.50
N ASN A 21 -13.41 -2.71 11.87
CA ASN A 21 -13.34 -2.80 10.40
C ASN A 21 -14.69 -2.40 9.77
N LEU A 22 -15.81 -2.87 10.33
CA LEU A 22 -17.14 -2.53 9.86
C LEU A 22 -17.40 -1.02 9.97
N ARG A 23 -16.98 -0.39 11.07
CA ARG A 23 -17.08 1.07 11.26
C ARG A 23 -16.41 1.82 10.10
N THR A 24 -15.19 1.43 9.74
CA THR A 24 -14.47 2.03 8.61
C THR A 24 -15.27 1.89 7.31
N ALA A 25 -15.78 0.69 7.03
CA ALA A 25 -16.63 0.46 5.85
C ALA A 25 -17.88 1.35 5.83
N ILE A 26 -18.52 1.56 6.99
CA ILE A 26 -19.70 2.45 7.12
C ILE A 26 -19.34 3.88 6.78
N TYR A 27 -18.22 4.43 7.29
CA TYR A 27 -17.78 5.78 6.96
C TYR A 27 -17.52 5.95 5.47
N GLU A 28 -16.77 5.04 4.87
CA GLU A 28 -16.50 5.06 3.42
C GLU A 28 -17.78 5.01 2.59
N TYR A 29 -18.72 4.15 2.98
CA TYR A 29 -20.02 4.03 2.32
C TYR A 29 -20.82 5.34 2.44
N LEU A 30 -20.95 5.89 3.63
CA LEU A 30 -21.74 7.10 3.87
C LEU A 30 -21.15 8.31 3.14
N VAL A 31 -19.83 8.48 3.15
CA VAL A 31 -19.16 9.58 2.42
C VAL A 31 -19.44 9.46 0.93
N SER A 32 -19.26 8.28 0.31
CA SER A 32 -19.54 8.12 -1.12
C SER A 32 -21.01 8.37 -1.45
N LYS A 33 -21.93 7.79 -0.68
CA LYS A 33 -23.36 7.89 -0.97
C LYS A 33 -23.95 9.27 -0.73
N SER A 34 -23.47 10.00 0.29
CA SER A 34 -23.90 11.38 0.56
C SER A 34 -23.54 12.34 -0.57
N GLN A 35 -22.56 12.02 -1.38
CA GLN A 35 -22.09 12.84 -2.50
C GLN A 35 -22.42 12.23 -3.87
N GLY A 36 -23.33 11.25 -3.93
CA GLY A 36 -23.70 10.59 -5.19
C GLY A 36 -22.54 9.82 -5.84
N GLY A 37 -21.56 9.43 -5.04
CA GLY A 37 -20.34 8.76 -5.47
C GLY A 37 -20.42 7.24 -5.47
N LYS A 38 -19.26 6.60 -5.60
CA LYS A 38 -19.11 5.14 -5.65
C LYS A 38 -18.37 4.61 -4.43
N PHE A 39 -18.89 3.55 -3.83
CA PHE A 39 -18.25 2.78 -2.77
C PHE A 39 -17.57 1.55 -3.36
N ILE A 40 -16.27 1.39 -3.13
CA ILE A 40 -15.43 0.37 -3.75
C ILE A 40 -14.94 -0.60 -2.67
N LEU A 41 -15.04 -1.91 -2.97
CA LEU A 41 -14.39 -2.96 -2.18
C LEU A 41 -13.11 -3.40 -2.90
N ARG A 42 -11.94 -3.33 -2.23
CA ARG A 42 -10.70 -3.92 -2.72
C ARG A 42 -10.05 -4.78 -1.65
N ILE A 43 -9.89 -6.06 -1.92
CA ILE A 43 -9.25 -7.00 -1.01
C ILE A 43 -7.74 -6.76 -1.01
N GLU A 44 -7.19 -6.45 0.16
CA GLU A 44 -5.75 -6.19 0.37
C GLU A 44 -5.06 -7.46 0.89
N ASP A 45 -4.84 -8.41 0.01
CA ASP A 45 -4.27 -9.73 0.30
C ASP A 45 -2.74 -9.79 0.15
N THR A 46 -2.05 -8.70 0.42
CA THR A 46 -0.58 -8.61 0.29
C THR A 46 0.17 -9.53 1.24
N ASP A 47 -0.39 -9.84 2.40
CA ASP A 47 0.17 -10.75 3.39
C ASP A 47 -0.38 -12.16 3.16
N GLN A 48 0.28 -12.91 2.28
CA GLN A 48 -0.12 -14.25 1.91
C GLN A 48 0.14 -15.29 3.02
N GLU A 49 1.09 -15.02 3.92
CA GLU A 49 1.45 -15.93 5.02
C GLU A 49 0.38 -15.94 6.10
N ARG A 50 -0.31 -14.82 6.32
CA ARG A 50 -1.38 -14.66 7.31
C ARG A 50 -2.80 -14.75 6.74
N LYS A 51 -2.95 -15.15 5.48
CA LYS A 51 -4.26 -15.31 4.87
C LYS A 51 -5.10 -16.37 5.60
N VAL A 52 -6.31 -16.00 6.00
CA VAL A 52 -7.25 -16.89 6.68
C VAL A 52 -8.31 -17.37 5.70
N GLU A 53 -8.49 -18.68 5.61
CA GLU A 53 -9.53 -19.29 4.77
C GLU A 53 -10.91 -18.82 5.21
N GLY A 54 -11.79 -18.48 4.27
CA GLY A 54 -13.13 -17.97 4.52
C GLY A 54 -13.22 -16.51 4.98
N ALA A 55 -12.09 -15.83 5.21
CA ALA A 55 -12.11 -14.41 5.63
C ALA A 55 -12.74 -13.50 4.56
N VAL A 56 -12.48 -13.75 3.28
CA VAL A 56 -13.07 -12.98 2.18
C VAL A 56 -14.58 -13.16 2.14
N ASP A 57 -15.07 -14.39 2.25
CA ASP A 57 -16.52 -14.67 2.28
C ASP A 57 -17.20 -14.01 3.48
N LEU A 58 -16.51 -13.96 4.61
CA LEU A 58 -17.02 -13.25 5.79
C LEU A 58 -17.11 -11.75 5.57
N ILE A 59 -16.14 -11.14 4.85
CA ILE A 59 -16.18 -9.73 4.46
C ILE A 59 -17.45 -9.46 3.63
N TYR A 60 -17.71 -10.24 2.59
CA TYR A 60 -18.90 -10.09 1.76
C TYR A 60 -20.18 -10.21 2.58
N ARG A 61 -20.34 -11.30 3.35
CA ARG A 61 -21.52 -11.53 4.19
C ARG A 61 -21.73 -10.43 5.23
N THR A 62 -20.66 -9.88 5.80
CA THR A 62 -20.76 -8.82 6.79
C THR A 62 -21.22 -7.51 6.16
N LEU A 63 -20.67 -7.14 5.00
CA LEU A 63 -21.11 -5.97 4.25
C LEU A 63 -22.58 -6.09 3.80
N GLU A 64 -22.98 -7.25 3.29
CA GLU A 64 -24.35 -7.53 2.90
C GLU A 64 -25.33 -7.40 4.09
N ARG A 65 -25.03 -8.01 5.24
CA ARG A 65 -25.85 -7.90 6.47
C ARG A 65 -25.97 -6.47 6.99
N ALA A 66 -24.93 -5.65 6.78
CA ALA A 66 -24.92 -4.25 7.16
C ALA A 66 -25.58 -3.33 6.10
N GLY A 67 -26.04 -3.88 4.98
CA GLY A 67 -26.61 -3.10 3.87
C GLY A 67 -25.62 -2.24 3.10
N LEU A 68 -24.32 -2.54 3.20
CA LEU A 68 -23.22 -1.78 2.57
C LEU A 68 -22.89 -2.38 1.19
N LYS A 69 -23.77 -2.15 0.24
CA LYS A 69 -23.56 -2.64 -1.13
C LYS A 69 -22.49 -1.80 -1.83
N HIS A 70 -21.39 -2.45 -2.26
CA HIS A 70 -20.35 -1.81 -3.05
C HIS A 70 -20.75 -1.73 -4.54
N ASP A 71 -20.28 -0.67 -5.20
CA ASP A 71 -20.55 -0.39 -6.60
C ASP A 71 -19.48 -1.00 -7.53
N GLU A 72 -18.27 -1.20 -6.98
CA GLU A 72 -17.14 -1.84 -7.67
C GLU A 72 -16.43 -2.78 -6.69
N GLY A 73 -15.93 -3.90 -7.19
CA GLY A 73 -15.24 -4.89 -6.36
C GLY A 73 -14.87 -6.15 -7.12
N PRO A 74 -14.25 -7.15 -6.46
CA PRO A 74 -13.81 -8.38 -7.13
C PRO A 74 -14.95 -9.19 -7.74
N ASP A 75 -16.12 -9.14 -7.13
CA ASP A 75 -17.33 -9.90 -7.53
C ASP A 75 -18.22 -9.16 -8.54
N VAL A 76 -18.22 -7.82 -8.51
CA VAL A 76 -19.07 -6.99 -9.39
C VAL A 76 -18.29 -6.32 -10.52
N GLY A 77 -16.96 -6.35 -10.47
CA GLY A 77 -16.11 -5.69 -11.46
C GLY A 77 -16.10 -4.16 -11.33
N GLY A 78 -15.77 -3.49 -12.42
CA GLY A 78 -15.70 -2.03 -12.57
C GLY A 78 -14.55 -1.59 -13.47
N ASP A 79 -14.46 -0.27 -13.72
CA ASP A 79 -13.54 0.29 -14.72
C ASP A 79 -12.08 0.37 -14.29
N PHE A 80 -11.79 0.18 -12.98
CA PHE A 80 -10.49 0.39 -12.38
C PHE A 80 -9.92 -0.86 -11.69
N GLY A 81 -10.37 -2.04 -12.13
CA GLY A 81 -9.84 -3.33 -11.68
C GLY A 81 -8.36 -3.54 -11.99
N PRO A 82 -7.78 -4.66 -11.52
CA PRO A 82 -8.34 -5.65 -10.60
C PRO A 82 -8.63 -5.09 -9.20
N TYR A 83 -9.56 -5.74 -8.48
CA TYR A 83 -9.95 -5.34 -7.11
C TYR A 83 -9.44 -6.32 -6.04
N VAL A 84 -8.47 -7.13 -6.37
CA VAL A 84 -7.65 -7.92 -5.45
C VAL A 84 -6.22 -7.42 -5.57
N GLN A 85 -5.59 -7.06 -4.45
CA GLN A 85 -4.30 -6.35 -4.48
C GLN A 85 -3.17 -7.19 -5.08
N SER A 86 -3.13 -8.50 -4.82
CA SER A 86 -2.13 -9.40 -5.41
C SER A 86 -2.18 -9.45 -6.94
N GLU A 87 -3.36 -9.30 -7.54
CA GLU A 87 -3.54 -9.26 -9.00
C GLU A 87 -3.00 -7.97 -9.64
N ARG A 88 -2.72 -6.95 -8.82
CA ARG A 88 -2.21 -5.64 -9.27
C ARG A 88 -0.68 -5.53 -9.28
N LEU A 89 0.04 -6.52 -8.77
CA LEU A 89 1.50 -6.45 -8.58
C LEU A 89 2.25 -6.02 -9.84
N GLY A 90 1.90 -6.57 -11.00
CA GLY A 90 2.53 -6.22 -12.28
C GLY A 90 2.30 -4.77 -12.73
N MET A 91 1.31 -4.07 -12.18
CA MET A 91 1.00 -2.68 -12.55
C MET A 91 1.94 -1.66 -11.91
N TYR A 92 2.62 -2.01 -10.82
CA TYR A 92 3.39 -1.05 -10.00
C TYR A 92 4.85 -0.94 -10.43
N LEU A 93 5.44 -2.01 -10.92
CA LEU A 93 6.86 -2.06 -11.26
C LEU A 93 7.27 -0.95 -12.26
N PRO A 94 6.55 -0.69 -13.37
CA PRO A 94 6.91 0.36 -14.31
C PRO A 94 6.98 1.76 -13.67
N TYR A 95 6.07 2.06 -12.73
CA TYR A 95 6.09 3.34 -12.00
C TYR A 95 7.26 3.44 -11.02
N ALA A 96 7.57 2.33 -10.33
CA ALA A 96 8.74 2.28 -9.44
C ALA A 96 10.04 2.45 -10.23
N GLU A 97 10.18 1.81 -11.39
CA GLU A 97 11.33 1.98 -12.29
C GLU A 97 11.42 3.40 -12.86
N GLN A 98 10.28 4.02 -13.14
CA GLN A 98 10.26 5.44 -13.55
C GLN A 98 10.86 6.33 -12.46
N LEU A 99 10.47 6.12 -11.19
CA LEU A 99 11.05 6.87 -10.07
C LEU A 99 12.56 6.64 -9.94
N VAL A 100 13.06 5.44 -10.23
CA VAL A 100 14.51 5.18 -10.27
C VAL A 100 15.18 5.98 -11.40
N LYS A 101 14.61 5.98 -12.60
CA LYS A 101 15.12 6.77 -13.75
C LYS A 101 15.15 8.27 -13.45
N GLU A 102 14.16 8.77 -12.70
CA GLU A 102 14.07 10.16 -12.25
C GLU A 102 14.98 10.48 -11.05
N GLY A 103 15.71 9.51 -10.51
CA GLY A 103 16.55 9.69 -9.32
C GLY A 103 15.79 9.85 -8.00
N LYS A 104 14.49 9.55 -8.00
CA LYS A 104 13.60 9.63 -6.83
C LYS A 104 13.49 8.31 -6.07
N ALA A 105 14.04 7.24 -6.61
CA ALA A 105 14.13 5.91 -5.99
C ALA A 105 15.46 5.24 -6.34
N TYR A 106 15.77 4.13 -5.70
CA TYR A 106 16.99 3.35 -5.93
C TYR A 106 16.75 1.86 -5.67
N TYR A 107 17.57 1.02 -6.32
CA TYR A 107 17.59 -0.41 -6.08
C TYR A 107 18.33 -0.73 -4.77
N CYS A 108 17.73 -1.58 -3.95
CA CYS A 108 18.31 -2.05 -2.70
C CYS A 108 18.45 -3.56 -2.74
N PHE A 109 19.68 -4.06 -2.66
CA PHE A 109 20.06 -5.47 -2.71
C PHE A 109 20.36 -6.08 -1.34
N CYS A 110 19.93 -5.41 -0.26
CA CYS A 110 20.16 -5.93 1.10
C CYS A 110 19.33 -7.19 1.34
N SER A 111 19.98 -8.25 1.85
CA SER A 111 19.30 -9.48 2.23
C SER A 111 18.39 -9.30 3.44
N LYS A 112 17.46 -10.23 3.63
CA LYS A 112 16.53 -10.24 4.78
C LYS A 112 17.31 -10.33 6.11
N GLU A 113 18.36 -11.15 6.15
CA GLU A 113 19.21 -11.35 7.32
C GLU A 113 19.93 -10.04 7.71
N ARG A 114 20.49 -9.33 6.72
CA ARG A 114 21.10 -8.02 6.95
C ARG A 114 20.09 -7.01 7.52
N LEU A 115 18.91 -6.94 6.93
CA LEU A 115 17.86 -6.03 7.39
C LEU A 115 17.36 -6.38 8.80
N GLN A 116 17.28 -7.68 9.12
CA GLN A 116 16.92 -8.13 10.47
C GLN A 116 18.02 -7.77 11.47
N SER A 117 19.28 -8.01 11.15
CA SER A 117 20.42 -7.63 12.00
C SER A 117 20.46 -6.12 12.29
N LEU A 118 20.10 -5.28 11.32
CA LEU A 118 19.98 -3.83 11.57
C LEU A 118 18.89 -3.52 12.60
N LYS A 119 17.72 -4.14 12.50
CA LYS A 119 16.61 -3.96 13.46
C LYS A 119 17.01 -4.42 14.87
N ASP A 120 17.65 -5.58 14.97
CA ASP A 120 18.05 -6.16 16.27
C ASP A 120 19.11 -5.31 17.00
N ASN A 121 19.93 -4.58 16.24
CA ASN A 121 20.97 -3.70 16.76
C ASN A 121 20.53 -2.22 16.86
N ASP A 122 19.35 -1.88 16.39
CA ASP A 122 18.85 -0.50 16.34
C ASP A 122 18.26 -0.06 17.69
N LYS A 123 19.12 0.35 18.59
CA LYS A 123 18.75 0.87 19.93
C LYS A 123 18.00 2.22 19.89
N PHE A 124 18.06 2.93 18.77
CA PHE A 124 17.56 4.31 18.64
C PHE A 124 16.44 4.48 17.61
N GLY A 125 15.97 3.38 16.99
CA GLY A 125 14.91 3.45 15.97
C GLY A 125 15.34 4.16 14.69
N THR A 126 16.63 4.14 14.35
CA THR A 126 17.18 4.81 13.15
C THR A 126 16.81 4.11 11.84
N GLY A 127 16.32 2.89 11.95
CA GLY A 127 15.78 2.12 10.81
C GLY A 127 16.87 1.65 9.83
N TYR A 128 16.53 1.67 8.55
CA TYR A 128 17.42 1.23 7.48
C TYR A 128 18.56 2.22 7.24
N ASP A 129 19.81 1.74 7.25
CA ASP A 129 21.06 2.52 7.13
C ASP A 129 21.35 3.10 5.73
N ARG A 130 20.43 2.95 4.78
CA ARG A 130 20.51 3.46 3.40
C ARG A 130 21.72 2.94 2.60
N HIS A 131 22.27 1.79 2.96
CA HIS A 131 23.48 1.19 2.38
C HIS A 131 23.53 1.19 0.84
N CYS A 132 22.40 0.91 0.18
CA CYS A 132 22.34 0.84 -1.29
C CYS A 132 21.95 2.17 -1.95
N ARG A 133 21.71 3.25 -1.19
CA ARG A 133 21.17 4.51 -1.70
C ARG A 133 22.04 5.16 -2.77
N ASP A 134 23.35 5.10 -2.59
CA ASP A 134 24.32 5.80 -3.43
C ASP A 134 25.33 4.81 -4.06
N LEU A 135 24.87 3.58 -4.35
CA LEU A 135 25.67 2.62 -5.10
C LEU A 135 26.04 3.17 -6.49
N PRO A 136 27.31 2.98 -6.95
CA PRO A 136 27.70 3.32 -8.31
C PRO A 136 26.80 2.63 -9.35
N LYS A 137 26.53 3.33 -10.45
CA LYS A 137 25.64 2.82 -11.52
C LYS A 137 26.12 1.49 -12.08
N GLU A 138 27.41 1.35 -12.29
CA GLU A 138 28.05 0.12 -12.80
C GLU A 138 27.82 -1.06 -11.86
N GLU A 139 27.85 -0.82 -10.56
CA GLU A 139 27.59 -1.85 -9.56
C GLU A 139 26.11 -2.27 -9.54
N VAL A 140 25.20 -1.31 -9.66
CA VAL A 140 23.76 -1.60 -9.78
C VAL A 140 23.49 -2.42 -11.05
N GLU A 141 24.06 -2.04 -12.20
CA GLU A 141 23.91 -2.77 -13.46
C GLU A 141 24.47 -4.19 -13.37
N ARG A 142 25.62 -4.35 -12.71
CA ARG A 142 26.25 -5.66 -12.47
C ARG A 142 25.35 -6.58 -11.62
N LEU A 143 24.79 -6.03 -10.54
CA LEU A 143 23.90 -6.78 -9.63
C LEU A 143 22.60 -7.17 -10.32
N LEU A 144 21.98 -6.27 -11.08
CA LEU A 144 20.79 -6.56 -11.87
C LEU A 144 21.08 -7.65 -12.93
N ALA A 145 22.19 -7.55 -13.66
CA ALA A 145 22.60 -8.53 -14.66
C ALA A 145 22.90 -9.92 -14.06
N SER A 146 23.34 -9.99 -12.81
CA SER A 146 23.55 -11.26 -12.09
C SER A 146 22.26 -11.91 -11.58
N GLY A 147 21.09 -11.26 -11.73
CA GLY A 147 19.83 -11.75 -11.20
C GLY A 147 19.70 -11.61 -9.67
N ALA A 148 20.47 -10.72 -9.04
CA ALA A 148 20.37 -10.47 -7.60
C ALA A 148 18.96 -9.99 -7.21
N GLU A 149 18.40 -10.53 -6.12
CA GLU A 149 17.12 -10.08 -5.59
C GLU A 149 17.23 -8.63 -5.13
N TYR A 150 16.19 -7.85 -5.40
CA TYR A 150 16.15 -6.44 -4.99
C TYR A 150 14.76 -5.98 -4.59
N VAL A 151 14.73 -4.86 -3.89
CA VAL A 151 13.54 -4.03 -3.72
C VAL A 151 13.84 -2.61 -4.22
N ILE A 152 12.83 -1.87 -4.65
CA ILE A 152 12.96 -0.45 -4.98
C ILE A 152 12.55 0.37 -3.77
N ARG A 153 13.44 1.27 -3.33
CA ARG A 153 13.21 2.17 -2.20
C ARG A 153 13.11 3.60 -2.68
N GLN A 154 12.17 4.35 -2.10
CA GLN A 154 12.05 5.78 -2.34
C GLN A 154 13.28 6.51 -1.79
N LYS A 155 13.80 7.47 -2.55
CA LYS A 155 14.95 8.31 -2.17
C LYS A 155 14.46 9.55 -1.41
N MET A 156 13.96 9.33 -0.18
CA MET A 156 13.52 10.43 0.68
C MET A 156 14.62 11.45 0.92
N PRO A 157 14.31 12.76 1.04
CA PRO A 157 15.27 13.76 1.53
C PRO A 157 15.85 13.33 2.89
N LEU A 158 17.12 13.66 3.15
CA LEU A 158 17.80 13.29 4.40
C LEU A 158 17.58 14.34 5.49
N GLU A 159 17.19 15.54 5.11
CA GLU A 159 16.99 16.68 5.99
C GLU A 159 15.68 17.39 5.63
N GLY A 160 15.19 18.21 6.55
CA GLY A 160 13.97 18.97 6.38
C GLY A 160 12.73 18.21 6.83
N SER A 161 11.58 18.74 6.44
CA SER A 161 10.29 18.18 6.81
C SER A 161 9.32 18.18 5.63
N THR A 162 8.38 17.26 5.67
CA THR A 162 7.25 17.20 4.75
C THR A 162 5.99 17.69 5.47
N THR A 163 5.34 18.71 4.92
CA THR A 163 4.12 19.27 5.47
C THR A 163 2.95 19.05 4.51
N PHE A 164 1.79 18.67 5.04
CA PHE A 164 0.54 18.57 4.29
C PHE A 164 -0.65 19.02 5.14
N GLU A 165 -1.74 19.41 4.48
CA GLU A 165 -3.00 19.78 5.11
C GLU A 165 -3.91 18.55 5.21
N ASP A 166 -4.20 18.14 6.44
CA ASP A 166 -5.18 17.08 6.72
C ASP A 166 -6.55 17.69 6.98
N ALA A 167 -7.59 17.15 6.36
CA ALA A 167 -8.96 17.70 6.47
C ALA A 167 -9.57 17.58 7.88
N VAL A 168 -9.02 16.71 8.74
CA VAL A 168 -9.50 16.47 10.11
C VAL A 168 -8.56 17.07 11.15
N PHE A 169 -7.25 16.91 10.95
CA PHE A 169 -6.22 17.28 11.92
C PHE A 169 -5.52 18.61 11.59
N GLY A 170 -5.86 19.25 10.45
CA GLY A 170 -5.19 20.47 10.01
C GLY A 170 -3.78 20.22 9.49
N THR A 171 -2.89 21.17 9.67
CA THR A 171 -1.51 21.09 9.19
C THR A 171 -0.72 20.02 9.95
N ILE A 172 -0.22 19.03 9.24
CA ILE A 172 0.66 17.98 9.79
C ILE A 172 2.05 18.14 9.18
N THR A 173 3.07 18.21 10.03
CA THR A 173 4.48 18.28 9.64
C THR A 173 5.22 17.07 10.19
N VAL A 174 5.94 16.36 9.35
CA VAL A 174 6.75 15.18 9.70
C VAL A 174 8.18 15.42 9.25
N GLU A 175 9.17 15.15 10.10
CA GLU A 175 10.58 15.16 9.70
C GLU A 175 10.87 14.01 8.73
N ASN A 176 11.75 14.29 7.74
CA ASN A 176 12.08 13.33 6.67
C ASN A 176 12.97 12.18 7.12
#